data_f6ceb2a568ee307677e89f9eefd25019
#
_entry.id   f6ceb2a568ee307677e89f9eefd25019
#
_cell.length_a   1.000
_cell.length_b   1.000
_cell.length_c   1.000
_cell.angle_alpha   90.00
_cell.angle_beta   90.00
_cell.angle_gamma   90.00
#
_symmetry.space_group_name_H-M   'P 1'
#
loop_
_entity.id
_entity.type
_entity.pdbx_description
1 polymer ?
#
loop_
_entity_poly.entity_id
_entity_poly.type
_entity_poly.pdbx_seq_one_letter_code
_entity_poly.pdbx_strand_id
1 'polypeptide(L)'
;MKLTRTQDYSLPTGALGLAIAPDGSRAFVTCADGAIYAVDTASGAREVFDGKHQSFATGCVLLPDGRTIISAGYDGWLLWHDVETRKCWRRVKAHQFWSWQLALSPDGKRLATVTGQYLPGGWKYEPSAESEPSVKIYDTLGGDLIAAFSHTPPVLSCAFSPDGQHVAAGNMMGEVRVWDLQSCADGKPAAQWTSPDFTSWGTTKTHHYCGGIYGLAFSPDGASLLCCGMGPMTDPMAGNGKMTWQRWDWQKGARIDQIKDGQHGSGLMESVAWHPAGTHFVMAGRQAQGTWNAALFSAADGALVHSVDTKKRITHARFTADGNTLIIAGANGQAQRKLGFWPAWGKLQVYRVEA
;
A
#
# COMPACT_ATOMS: atom_id res chain seq x y z
N MET A 1 -0.26 -17.56 17.00
CA MET A 1 0.61 -16.39 16.72
C MET A 1 0.00 -15.14 17.36
N LYS A 2 0.81 -14.29 18.00
CA LYS A 2 0.36 -13.09 18.75
C LYS A 2 1.24 -11.89 18.41
N LEU A 3 0.66 -10.70 18.43
CA LEU A 3 1.39 -9.43 18.27
C LEU A 3 1.55 -8.75 19.61
N THR A 4 2.78 -8.51 20.04
CA THR A 4 3.11 -7.79 21.26
C THR A 4 3.90 -6.53 20.90
N ARG A 5 3.29 -5.33 21.16
CA ARG A 5 3.93 -4.07 20.85
C ARG A 5 5.15 -3.84 21.73
N THR A 6 6.31 -3.61 21.11
CA THR A 6 7.59 -3.35 21.79
C THR A 6 7.97 -1.88 21.74
N GLN A 7 7.60 -1.16 20.66
CA GLN A 7 7.95 0.25 20.49
C GLN A 7 6.78 1.06 19.89
N ASP A 8 6.74 2.37 20.20
CA ASP A 8 5.76 3.32 19.67
C ASP A 8 6.42 4.71 19.53
N TYR A 9 6.80 5.06 18.32
CA TYR A 9 7.51 6.29 18.01
C TYR A 9 6.61 7.33 17.32
N SER A 10 6.78 8.60 17.67
CA SER A 10 6.14 9.70 16.96
C SER A 10 7.01 10.16 15.80
N LEU A 11 6.39 10.43 14.65
CA LEU A 11 7.04 11.01 13.48
C LEU A 11 6.60 12.47 13.30
N PRO A 12 7.37 13.29 12.59
CA PRO A 12 7.07 14.72 12.42
C PRO A 12 5.70 14.98 11.79
N THR A 13 5.25 14.11 10.90
CA THR A 13 3.93 14.18 10.24
C THR A 13 3.43 12.79 9.87
N GLY A 14 2.21 12.69 9.33
CA GLY A 14 1.59 11.41 8.99
C GLY A 14 2.44 10.56 8.04
N ALA A 15 2.69 9.31 8.40
CA ALA A 15 3.36 8.34 7.57
C ALA A 15 2.41 7.84 6.47
N LEU A 16 2.89 7.74 5.24
CA LEU A 16 2.12 7.33 4.06
C LEU A 16 2.74 6.15 3.32
N GLY A 17 4.00 5.82 3.59
CA GLY A 17 4.70 4.67 3.02
C GLY A 17 5.73 4.11 3.98
N LEU A 18 6.12 2.86 3.79
CA LEU A 18 7.05 2.13 4.66
C LEU A 18 7.89 1.14 3.85
N ALA A 19 9.20 1.25 3.98
CA ALA A 19 10.15 0.19 3.65
C ALA A 19 10.96 -0.14 4.91
N ILE A 20 11.45 -1.37 5.02
CA ILE A 20 12.25 -1.82 6.16
C ILE A 20 13.55 -2.47 5.68
N ALA A 21 14.62 -2.27 6.44
CA ALA A 21 15.87 -2.99 6.22
C ALA A 21 15.65 -4.50 6.44
N PRO A 22 16.36 -5.38 5.70
CA PRO A 22 16.16 -6.83 5.82
C PRO A 22 16.31 -7.38 7.24
N ASP A 23 17.20 -6.79 8.03
CA ASP A 23 17.45 -7.14 9.43
C ASP A 23 16.45 -6.49 10.43
N GLY A 24 15.54 -5.65 9.92
CA GLY A 24 14.56 -4.95 10.74
C GLY A 24 15.12 -3.80 11.58
N SER A 25 16.42 -3.50 11.52
CA SER A 25 17.08 -2.47 12.35
C SER A 25 16.66 -1.04 11.99
N ARG A 26 16.27 -0.82 10.75
CA ARG A 26 15.86 0.50 10.23
C ARG A 26 14.54 0.43 9.47
N ALA A 27 13.69 1.40 9.70
CA ALA A 27 12.48 1.67 8.91
C ALA A 27 12.65 2.97 8.12
N PHE A 28 12.25 2.96 6.85
CA PHE A 28 12.23 4.13 5.99
C PHE A 28 10.78 4.53 5.76
N VAL A 29 10.43 5.74 6.14
CA VAL A 29 9.04 6.19 6.17
C VAL A 29 8.88 7.44 5.32
N THR A 30 8.00 7.38 4.32
CA THR A 30 7.58 8.55 3.56
C THR A 30 6.41 9.22 4.24
N CYS A 31 6.40 10.56 4.26
CA CYS A 31 5.49 11.33 5.07
C CYS A 31 4.73 12.41 4.30
N ALA A 32 3.69 12.94 4.94
CA ALA A 32 2.80 13.96 4.36
C ALA A 32 3.46 15.32 4.11
N ASP A 33 4.64 15.59 4.68
CA ASP A 33 5.45 16.78 4.38
C ASP A 33 6.35 16.61 3.14
N GLY A 34 6.23 15.46 2.45
CA GLY A 34 7.04 15.11 1.29
C GLY A 34 8.42 14.53 1.62
N ALA A 35 8.78 14.44 2.89
CA ALA A 35 10.08 13.93 3.33
C ALA A 35 10.09 12.41 3.49
N ILE A 36 11.31 11.86 3.46
CA ILE A 36 11.62 10.48 3.85
C ILE A 36 12.40 10.56 5.17
N TYR A 37 12.05 9.71 6.11
CA TYR A 37 12.76 9.55 7.37
C TYR A 37 13.30 8.14 7.50
N ALA A 38 14.60 8.00 7.81
CA ALA A 38 15.15 6.75 8.33
C ALA A 38 14.94 6.74 9.84
N VAL A 39 14.39 5.68 10.38
CA VAL A 39 14.11 5.51 11.81
C VAL A 39 14.81 4.25 12.29
N ASP A 40 15.65 4.36 13.30
CA ASP A 40 16.19 3.23 14.03
C ASP A 40 15.07 2.58 14.84
N THR A 41 14.80 1.31 14.62
CA THR A 41 13.65 0.61 15.20
C THR A 41 13.80 0.28 16.68
N ALA A 42 15.03 0.28 17.21
CA ALA A 42 15.30 0.02 18.62
C ALA A 42 15.21 1.28 19.47
N SER A 43 15.77 2.40 18.99
CA SER A 43 15.87 3.67 19.74
C SER A 43 14.85 4.73 19.32
N GLY A 44 14.30 4.65 18.10
CA GLY A 44 13.46 5.69 17.51
C GLY A 44 14.24 6.91 17.03
N ALA A 45 15.58 6.87 17.06
CA ALA A 45 16.42 7.90 16.45
C ALA A 45 16.11 7.99 14.96
N ARG A 46 16.05 9.21 14.44
CA ARG A 46 15.64 9.43 13.06
C ARG A 46 16.50 10.45 12.35
N GLU A 47 16.66 10.23 11.07
CA GLU A 47 17.37 11.09 10.15
C GLU A 47 16.47 11.40 8.94
N VAL A 48 16.57 12.60 8.40
CA VAL A 48 15.79 13.03 7.24
C VAL A 48 16.66 12.97 5.99
N PHE A 49 16.05 12.59 4.87
CA PHE A 49 16.69 12.59 3.55
C PHE A 49 16.56 13.96 2.89
N ASP A 50 17.60 14.39 2.17
CA ASP A 50 17.58 15.59 1.35
C ASP A 50 16.73 15.38 0.08
N GLY A 51 16.23 16.47 -0.52
CA GLY A 51 15.55 16.41 -1.80
C GLY A 51 14.16 15.78 -1.74
N LYS A 52 13.35 16.23 -0.81
CA LYS A 52 11.96 15.77 -0.61
C LYS A 52 11.04 16.02 -1.81
N HIS A 53 9.91 15.34 -1.82
CA HIS A 53 8.78 15.58 -2.72
C HIS A 53 8.15 16.96 -2.49
N GLN A 54 7.56 17.55 -3.52
CA GLN A 54 6.86 18.84 -3.43
C GLN A 54 5.43 18.69 -2.89
N SER A 55 4.95 17.46 -2.75
CA SER A 55 3.66 17.11 -2.18
C SER A 55 3.83 15.90 -1.25
N PHE A 56 2.74 15.21 -0.89
CA PHE A 56 2.79 14.01 -0.06
C PHE A 56 3.71 12.95 -0.69
N ALA A 57 4.65 12.43 0.07
CA ALA A 57 5.42 11.25 -0.29
C ALA A 57 4.61 10.01 0.10
N THR A 58 4.15 9.23 -0.88
CA THR A 58 3.11 8.21 -0.70
C THR A 58 3.64 6.80 -0.55
N GLY A 59 4.84 6.53 -1.02
CA GLY A 59 5.42 5.21 -0.92
C GLY A 59 6.93 5.24 -1.04
N CYS A 60 7.59 4.22 -0.51
CA CYS A 60 9.01 3.97 -0.74
C CYS A 60 9.33 2.49 -0.76
N VAL A 61 10.43 2.16 -1.41
CA VAL A 61 11.03 0.83 -1.45
C VAL A 61 12.52 0.94 -1.19
N LEU A 62 13.09 -0.02 -0.48
CA LEU A 62 14.54 -0.19 -0.31
C LEU A 62 15.01 -1.24 -1.31
N LEU A 63 16.03 -0.94 -2.09
CA LEU A 63 16.62 -1.93 -2.98
C LEU A 63 17.35 -3.02 -2.17
N PRO A 64 17.53 -4.24 -2.73
CA PRO A 64 18.18 -5.35 -2.05
C PRO A 64 19.63 -5.07 -1.64
N ASP A 65 20.29 -4.09 -2.28
CA ASP A 65 21.63 -3.64 -1.92
C ASP A 65 21.68 -2.93 -0.54
N GLY A 66 20.53 -2.58 0.02
CA GLY A 66 20.40 -1.82 1.26
C GLY A 66 20.89 -0.37 1.19
N ARG A 67 21.27 0.12 -0.01
CA ARG A 67 21.90 1.42 -0.22
C ARG A 67 21.02 2.44 -0.91
N THR A 68 20.00 1.98 -1.62
CA THR A 68 19.14 2.86 -2.40
C THR A 68 17.70 2.78 -1.94
N ILE A 69 17.12 3.94 -1.61
CA ILE A 69 15.68 4.13 -1.42
C ILE A 69 15.11 4.81 -2.67
N ILE A 70 14.01 4.25 -3.19
CA ILE A 70 13.21 4.91 -4.21
C ILE A 70 11.87 5.28 -3.58
N SER A 71 11.45 6.54 -3.75
CA SER A 71 10.16 7.02 -3.26
C SER A 71 9.29 7.60 -4.36
N ALA A 72 7.99 7.64 -4.12
CA ALA A 72 7.00 8.28 -4.98
C ALA A 72 6.14 9.27 -4.20
N GLY A 73 5.52 10.20 -4.90
CA GLY A 73 4.66 11.19 -4.28
C GLY A 73 3.53 11.71 -5.16
N TYR A 74 2.65 12.50 -4.55
CA TYR A 74 1.55 13.18 -5.26
C TYR A 74 2.02 14.23 -6.27
N ASP A 75 3.29 14.56 -6.28
CA ASP A 75 3.91 15.35 -7.34
C ASP A 75 4.21 14.53 -8.61
N GLY A 76 3.95 13.24 -8.60
CA GLY A 76 4.14 12.33 -9.74
C GLY A 76 5.60 12.00 -10.05
N TRP A 77 6.54 12.35 -9.16
CA TRP A 77 7.95 12.03 -9.31
C TRP A 77 8.33 10.76 -8.57
N LEU A 78 9.34 10.06 -9.11
CA LEU A 78 10.14 9.06 -8.42
C LEU A 78 11.48 9.70 -8.04
N LEU A 79 11.92 9.51 -6.80
CA LEU A 79 13.19 10.05 -6.28
C LEU A 79 14.05 8.91 -5.78
N TRP A 80 15.32 8.86 -6.25
CA TRP A 80 16.35 7.92 -5.80
C TRP A 80 17.24 8.59 -4.77
N HIS A 81 17.38 7.98 -3.62
CA HIS A 81 18.23 8.48 -2.53
C HIS A 81 19.25 7.43 -2.14
N ASP A 82 20.47 7.88 -1.87
CA ASP A 82 21.49 7.08 -1.22
C ASP A 82 21.24 7.03 0.29
N VAL A 83 21.23 5.82 0.85
CA VAL A 83 20.86 5.58 2.28
C VAL A 83 21.92 6.11 3.24
N GLU A 84 23.20 6.08 2.87
CA GLU A 84 24.29 6.50 3.74
C GLU A 84 24.43 8.03 3.77
N THR A 85 24.47 8.64 2.58
CA THR A 85 24.62 10.10 2.45
C THR A 85 23.28 10.84 2.60
N ARG A 86 22.17 10.13 2.46
CA ARG A 86 20.79 10.66 2.46
C ARG A 86 20.49 11.63 1.33
N LYS A 87 21.31 11.67 0.30
CA LYS A 87 21.15 12.60 -0.83
C LYS A 87 20.30 12.03 -1.95
N CYS A 88 19.41 12.86 -2.49
CA CYS A 88 18.71 12.57 -3.73
C CYS A 88 19.67 12.74 -4.91
N TRP A 89 19.92 11.67 -5.65
CA TRP A 89 20.82 11.68 -6.79
C TRP A 89 20.13 11.51 -8.15
N ARG A 90 18.85 11.10 -8.15
CA ARG A 90 18.07 10.96 -9.38
C ARG A 90 16.60 11.31 -9.14
N ARG A 91 15.97 11.87 -10.18
CA ARG A 91 14.55 12.18 -10.24
C ARG A 91 14.00 11.79 -11.60
N VAL A 92 12.84 11.11 -11.61
CA VAL A 92 12.13 10.72 -12.83
C VAL A 92 10.67 11.14 -12.70
N LYS A 93 10.14 11.84 -13.69
CA LYS A 93 8.71 12.17 -13.75
C LYS A 93 7.97 10.93 -14.24
N ALA A 94 7.36 10.18 -13.32
CA ALA A 94 6.67 8.93 -13.63
C ALA A 94 5.24 9.16 -14.10
N HIS A 95 4.51 10.05 -13.45
CA HIS A 95 3.10 10.33 -13.72
C HIS A 95 2.83 11.82 -13.83
N GLN A 96 1.85 12.20 -14.64
CA GLN A 96 1.35 13.57 -14.69
C GLN A 96 0.50 13.89 -13.46
N PHE A 97 -0.14 12.87 -12.89
CA PHE A 97 -0.98 12.94 -11.69
C PHE A 97 -0.32 12.24 -10.48
N TRP A 98 -1.05 12.10 -9.38
CA TRP A 98 -0.57 11.52 -8.13
C TRP A 98 -0.10 10.08 -8.28
N SER A 99 1.10 9.77 -7.83
CA SER A 99 1.49 8.40 -7.60
C SER A 99 0.94 7.91 -6.26
N TRP A 100 0.23 6.79 -6.25
CA TRP A 100 -0.40 6.25 -5.06
C TRP A 100 0.47 5.24 -4.33
N GLN A 101 1.08 4.34 -5.06
CA GLN A 101 1.81 3.23 -4.47
C GLN A 101 2.99 2.81 -5.36
N LEU A 102 3.98 2.19 -4.72
CA LEU A 102 5.11 1.53 -5.35
C LEU A 102 5.15 0.05 -4.97
N ALA A 103 5.63 -0.78 -5.88
CA ALA A 103 6.04 -2.15 -5.61
C ALA A 103 7.40 -2.42 -6.25
N LEU A 104 8.26 -3.14 -5.55
CA LEU A 104 9.56 -3.57 -6.03
C LEU A 104 9.49 -5.05 -6.43
N SER A 105 10.08 -5.40 -7.57
CA SER A 105 10.23 -6.81 -7.94
C SER A 105 11.17 -7.53 -6.97
N PRO A 106 11.01 -8.84 -6.73
CA PRO A 106 11.84 -9.57 -5.77
C PRO A 106 13.35 -9.52 -6.07
N ASP A 107 13.71 -9.44 -7.34
CA ASP A 107 15.11 -9.28 -7.78
C ASP A 107 15.65 -7.85 -7.64
N GLY A 108 14.78 -6.90 -7.24
CA GLY A 108 15.12 -5.49 -7.06
C GLY A 108 15.34 -4.70 -8.35
N LYS A 109 15.13 -5.30 -9.53
CA LYS A 109 15.48 -4.67 -10.82
C LYS A 109 14.34 -3.86 -11.43
N ARG A 110 13.10 -4.10 -11.02
CA ARG A 110 11.91 -3.45 -11.58
C ARG A 110 11.07 -2.81 -10.48
N LEU A 111 10.56 -1.64 -10.77
CA LEU A 111 9.71 -0.85 -9.89
C LEU A 111 8.37 -0.62 -10.59
N ALA A 112 7.28 -1.09 -10.00
CA ALA A 112 5.94 -0.73 -10.43
C ALA A 112 5.46 0.53 -9.69
N THR A 113 4.79 1.42 -10.39
CA THR A 113 4.12 2.59 -9.83
C THR A 113 2.76 2.77 -10.47
N VAL A 114 1.77 3.24 -9.68
CA VAL A 114 0.39 3.40 -10.12
C VAL A 114 -0.10 4.82 -9.87
N THR A 115 -1.01 5.30 -10.72
CA THR A 115 -1.57 6.65 -10.62
C THR A 115 -3.09 6.64 -10.48
N GLY A 116 -3.57 7.54 -9.62
CA GLY A 116 -4.98 7.85 -9.52
C GLY A 116 -5.30 9.09 -10.34
N GLN A 117 -6.00 8.92 -11.42
CA GLN A 117 -6.42 10.02 -12.30
C GLN A 117 -7.86 10.40 -11.95
N TYR A 118 -8.04 11.49 -11.20
CA TYR A 118 -9.36 12.04 -10.94
C TYR A 118 -9.59 13.26 -11.83
N LEU A 119 -10.82 13.48 -12.26
CA LEU A 119 -11.23 14.80 -12.71
C LEU A 119 -11.55 15.66 -11.48
N PRO A 120 -10.73 16.64 -11.14
CA PRO A 120 -11.02 17.53 -10.01
C PRO A 120 -12.24 18.39 -10.36
N GLY A 121 -13.18 18.50 -9.43
CA GLY A 121 -14.22 19.55 -9.46
C GLY A 121 -15.60 19.17 -9.98
N GLY A 122 -15.89 17.90 -10.24
CA GLY A 122 -17.24 17.43 -10.59
C GLY A 122 -18.02 16.92 -9.39
N TRP A 123 -19.35 17.04 -9.43
CA TRP A 123 -20.26 16.35 -8.52
C TRP A 123 -20.27 14.83 -8.73
N LYS A 124 -19.63 14.36 -9.78
CA LYS A 124 -19.50 12.97 -10.15
C LYS A 124 -18.03 12.60 -10.14
N TYR A 125 -17.61 11.81 -9.14
CA TYR A 125 -16.35 11.08 -9.21
C TYR A 125 -16.54 9.87 -10.12
N GLU A 126 -16.79 10.10 -11.39
CA GLU A 126 -16.77 9.02 -12.37
C GLU A 126 -15.31 8.66 -12.69
N PRO A 127 -15.01 7.40 -13.02
CA PRO A 127 -13.71 7.08 -13.58
C PRO A 127 -13.51 7.92 -14.82
N SER A 128 -12.49 8.76 -14.81
CA SER A 128 -12.14 9.50 -16.01
C SER A 128 -11.57 8.55 -17.05
N ALA A 129 -11.67 8.92 -18.32
CA ALA A 129 -10.88 8.28 -19.35
C ALA A 129 -9.38 8.38 -18.95
N GLU A 130 -8.64 7.31 -19.15
CA GLU A 130 -7.22 7.27 -18.87
C GLU A 130 -6.47 8.29 -19.74
N SER A 131 -5.76 9.24 -19.13
CA SER A 131 -4.98 10.27 -19.84
C SER A 131 -3.53 9.82 -20.06
N GLU A 132 -3.06 8.85 -19.31
CA GLU A 132 -1.78 8.19 -19.41
C GLU A 132 -1.90 6.76 -18.86
N PRO A 133 -1.05 5.79 -19.26
CA PRO A 133 -1.09 4.46 -18.67
C PRO A 133 -1.00 4.53 -17.14
N SER A 134 -1.97 3.92 -16.45
CA SER A 134 -2.11 4.03 -15.00
C SER A 134 -1.12 3.17 -14.23
N VAL A 135 -0.53 2.16 -14.86
CA VAL A 135 0.48 1.27 -14.29
C VAL A 135 1.75 1.36 -15.12
N LYS A 136 2.86 1.74 -14.50
CA LYS A 136 4.15 1.86 -15.19
C LYS A 136 5.23 1.08 -14.47
N ILE A 137 6.09 0.44 -15.24
CA ILE A 137 7.22 -0.35 -14.75
C ILE A 137 8.51 0.33 -15.17
N TYR A 138 9.36 0.59 -14.20
CA TYR A 138 10.66 1.24 -14.38
C TYR A 138 11.80 0.30 -14.03
N ASP A 139 12.93 0.44 -14.74
CA ASP A 139 14.21 -0.10 -14.30
C ASP A 139 14.70 0.66 -13.05
N THR A 140 15.12 -0.06 -12.03
CA THR A 140 15.57 0.57 -10.77
C THR A 140 16.94 1.20 -10.87
N LEU A 141 17.81 0.69 -11.75
CA LEU A 141 19.18 1.18 -11.93
C LEU A 141 19.22 2.41 -12.83
N GLY A 142 18.63 2.33 -14.03
CA GLY A 142 18.59 3.41 -15.02
C GLY A 142 17.49 4.45 -14.75
N GLY A 143 16.37 4.02 -14.16
CA GLY A 143 15.17 4.85 -14.04
C GLY A 143 14.40 4.93 -15.36
N ASP A 144 14.68 4.04 -16.31
CA ASP A 144 14.04 4.01 -17.62
C ASP A 144 12.67 3.32 -17.54
N LEU A 145 11.69 3.81 -18.32
CA LEU A 145 10.40 3.16 -18.46
C LEU A 145 10.55 1.87 -19.28
N ILE A 146 10.22 0.73 -18.67
CA ILE A 146 10.30 -0.61 -19.30
C ILE A 146 8.97 -0.99 -19.94
N ALA A 147 7.85 -0.78 -19.22
CA ALA A 147 6.52 -1.14 -19.66
C ALA A 147 5.47 -0.19 -19.07
N ALA A 148 4.33 -0.10 -19.76
CA ALA A 148 3.20 0.71 -19.31
C ALA A 148 1.90 0.00 -19.69
N PHE A 149 0.96 -0.06 -18.74
CA PHE A 149 -0.29 -0.78 -18.88
C PHE A 149 -1.48 0.10 -18.56
N SER A 150 -2.55 -0.07 -19.33
CA SER A 150 -3.82 0.61 -19.12
C SER A 150 -4.64 -0.08 -18.04
N HIS A 151 -5.21 0.72 -17.15
CA HIS A 151 -6.19 0.28 -16.16
C HIS A 151 -7.21 1.36 -15.92
N THR A 152 -8.46 1.00 -15.58
CA THR A 152 -9.48 1.98 -15.26
C THR A 152 -9.08 2.80 -14.02
N PRO A 153 -8.84 4.13 -14.15
CA PRO A 153 -8.43 4.95 -13.00
C PRO A 153 -9.61 5.18 -12.04
N PRO A 154 -9.31 5.52 -10.77
CA PRO A 154 -7.98 5.60 -10.17
C PRO A 154 -7.45 4.23 -9.74
N VAL A 155 -6.17 3.99 -10.00
CA VAL A 155 -5.45 2.79 -9.57
C VAL A 155 -4.74 3.08 -8.27
N LEU A 156 -4.98 2.27 -7.23
CA LEU A 156 -4.62 2.58 -5.85
C LEU A 156 -3.52 1.67 -5.29
N SER A 157 -3.36 0.47 -5.86
CA SER A 157 -2.42 -0.52 -5.34
C SER A 157 -1.77 -1.33 -6.45
N CYS A 158 -0.55 -1.80 -6.19
CA CYS A 158 0.17 -2.72 -7.06
C CYS A 158 1.05 -3.68 -6.26
N ALA A 159 1.33 -4.84 -6.86
CA ALA A 159 2.22 -5.85 -6.28
C ALA A 159 2.89 -6.67 -7.37
N PHE A 160 4.15 -7.08 -7.16
CA PHE A 160 4.81 -8.11 -7.97
C PHE A 160 4.56 -9.50 -7.40
N SER A 161 4.48 -10.48 -8.29
CA SER A 161 4.53 -11.90 -7.91
C SER A 161 5.91 -12.28 -7.34
N PRO A 162 6.01 -13.35 -6.53
CA PRO A 162 7.29 -13.77 -5.92
C PRO A 162 8.36 -14.17 -6.93
N ASP A 163 7.98 -14.62 -8.13
CA ASP A 163 8.89 -14.91 -9.23
C ASP A 163 9.30 -13.66 -10.02
N GLY A 164 8.65 -12.51 -9.71
CA GLY A 164 8.86 -11.24 -10.40
C GLY A 164 8.36 -11.20 -11.84
N GLN A 165 7.65 -12.24 -12.31
CA GLN A 165 7.20 -12.30 -13.71
C GLN A 165 5.86 -11.60 -13.93
N HIS A 166 5.07 -11.41 -12.88
CA HIS A 166 3.76 -10.78 -12.98
C HIS A 166 3.69 -9.52 -12.11
N VAL A 167 2.88 -8.57 -12.56
CA VAL A 167 2.46 -7.40 -11.78
C VAL A 167 0.96 -7.35 -11.72
N ALA A 168 0.43 -7.16 -10.52
CA ALA A 168 -1.00 -6.94 -10.27
C ALA A 168 -1.25 -5.48 -9.92
N ALA A 169 -2.39 -4.94 -10.32
CA ALA A 169 -2.87 -3.63 -9.87
C ALA A 169 -4.37 -3.68 -9.57
N GLY A 170 -4.77 -2.90 -8.55
CA GLY A 170 -6.15 -2.79 -8.08
C GLY A 170 -6.63 -1.35 -8.07
N ASN A 171 -7.89 -1.15 -8.48
CA ASN A 171 -8.45 0.18 -8.61
C ASN A 171 -9.58 0.46 -7.60
N MET A 172 -10.09 1.69 -7.64
CA MET A 172 -11.21 2.14 -6.79
C MET A 172 -12.54 1.44 -7.12
N MET A 173 -12.64 0.80 -8.28
CA MET A 173 -13.85 0.11 -8.74
C MET A 173 -13.91 -1.35 -8.28
N GLY A 174 -12.90 -1.82 -7.55
CA GLY A 174 -12.79 -3.22 -7.17
C GLY A 174 -12.29 -4.11 -8.29
N GLU A 175 -11.75 -3.55 -9.38
CA GLU A 175 -11.18 -4.30 -10.48
C GLU A 175 -9.69 -4.57 -10.22
N VAL A 176 -9.27 -5.81 -10.46
CA VAL A 176 -7.87 -6.24 -10.44
C VAL A 176 -7.47 -6.70 -11.84
N ARG A 177 -6.31 -6.26 -12.29
CA ARG A 177 -5.64 -6.76 -13.50
C ARG A 177 -4.26 -7.28 -13.14
N VAL A 178 -3.86 -8.36 -13.79
CA VAL A 178 -2.54 -8.98 -13.64
C VAL A 178 -1.91 -9.09 -15.03
N TRP A 179 -0.70 -8.58 -15.19
CA TRP A 179 0.06 -8.68 -16.45
C TRP A 179 1.26 -9.59 -16.28
N ASP A 180 1.50 -10.43 -17.29
CA ASP A 180 2.73 -11.18 -17.45
C ASP A 180 3.77 -10.29 -18.17
N LEU A 181 4.86 -9.98 -17.52
CA LEU A 181 5.88 -9.05 -18.03
C LEU A 181 6.74 -9.63 -19.16
N GLN A 182 6.63 -10.91 -19.43
CA GLN A 182 7.33 -11.55 -20.55
C GLN A 182 6.49 -11.56 -21.83
N SER A 183 5.16 -11.66 -21.70
CA SER A 183 4.26 -11.85 -22.84
C SER A 183 3.29 -10.69 -23.09
N CYS A 184 3.40 -9.59 -22.32
CA CYS A 184 2.45 -8.46 -22.37
C CYS A 184 2.74 -7.39 -23.43
N ALA A 185 3.40 -7.72 -24.53
CA ALA A 185 3.74 -6.75 -25.59
C ALA A 185 2.51 -6.03 -26.18
N ASP A 186 1.32 -6.64 -26.13
CA ASP A 186 0.05 -6.06 -26.56
C ASP A 186 -0.69 -5.30 -25.43
N GLY A 187 -0.12 -5.22 -24.23
CA GLY A 187 -0.69 -4.53 -23.07
C GLY A 187 -1.89 -5.24 -22.42
N LYS A 188 -2.28 -6.42 -22.90
CA LYS A 188 -3.43 -7.16 -22.35
C LYS A 188 -3.08 -7.81 -21.02
N PRO A 189 -3.99 -7.78 -20.02
CA PRO A 189 -3.79 -8.52 -18.80
C PRO A 189 -3.90 -10.04 -19.03
N ALA A 190 -3.03 -10.79 -18.36
CA ALA A 190 -3.08 -12.26 -18.31
C ALA A 190 -4.29 -12.76 -17.51
N ALA A 191 -4.71 -11.97 -16.50
CA ALA A 191 -5.92 -12.23 -15.72
C ALA A 191 -6.57 -10.90 -15.28
N GLN A 192 -7.90 -10.90 -15.21
CA GLN A 192 -8.67 -9.77 -14.68
C GLN A 192 -9.98 -10.22 -14.07
N TRP A 193 -10.40 -9.54 -13.02
CA TRP A 193 -11.71 -9.73 -12.40
C TRP A 193 -12.14 -8.48 -11.64
N THR A 194 -13.41 -8.42 -11.28
CA THR A 194 -13.97 -7.35 -10.47
C THR A 194 -14.60 -7.94 -9.20
N SER A 195 -14.29 -7.33 -8.05
CA SER A 195 -14.95 -7.60 -6.80
C SER A 195 -15.89 -6.44 -6.43
N PRO A 196 -17.20 -6.61 -6.57
CA PRO A 196 -18.17 -5.56 -6.27
C PRO A 196 -18.17 -5.17 -4.77
N ASP A 197 -17.64 -6.03 -3.90
CA ASP A 197 -17.58 -5.77 -2.46
C ASP A 197 -16.62 -4.62 -2.11
N PHE A 198 -15.69 -4.25 -3.01
CA PHE A 198 -14.74 -3.15 -2.80
C PHE A 198 -15.20 -1.81 -3.38
N THR A 199 -16.43 -1.67 -3.78
CA THR A 199 -16.97 -0.40 -4.28
C THR A 199 -18.41 -0.21 -3.87
N SER A 200 -18.83 1.04 -3.71
CA SER A 200 -20.23 1.41 -3.46
C SER A 200 -20.93 1.97 -4.70
N TRP A 201 -20.27 1.98 -5.84
CA TRP A 201 -20.89 2.48 -7.07
C TRP A 201 -22.12 1.66 -7.43
N GLY A 202 -23.23 2.32 -7.67
CA GLY A 202 -24.52 1.70 -7.93
C GLY A 202 -25.38 1.45 -6.70
N THR A 203 -24.83 1.52 -5.48
CA THR A 203 -25.63 1.47 -4.24
C THR A 203 -26.07 2.86 -3.79
N THR A 204 -25.45 3.91 -4.31
CA THR A 204 -25.78 5.29 -3.96
C THR A 204 -26.21 6.09 -5.19
N LYS A 205 -27.34 6.76 -5.07
CA LYS A 205 -27.79 7.73 -6.07
C LYS A 205 -26.99 9.04 -6.05
N THR A 206 -26.02 9.15 -5.16
CA THR A 206 -25.23 10.34 -4.89
C THR A 206 -23.80 10.19 -5.44
N HIS A 207 -23.63 9.99 -6.69
CA HIS A 207 -22.46 10.31 -7.52
C HIS A 207 -21.01 10.24 -6.92
N HIS A 208 -20.77 9.50 -5.82
CA HIS A 208 -19.44 9.35 -5.25
C HIS A 208 -19.02 7.89 -5.26
N TYR A 209 -17.88 7.60 -5.90
CA TYR A 209 -17.19 6.37 -5.66
C TYR A 209 -16.56 6.39 -4.28
N CYS A 210 -16.88 5.40 -3.50
CA CYS A 210 -16.25 5.15 -2.22
C CYS A 210 -15.88 3.68 -2.17
N GLY A 211 -14.70 3.39 -1.69
CA GLY A 211 -14.17 2.02 -1.68
C GLY A 211 -12.89 1.92 -2.45
N GLY A 212 -12.58 0.73 -2.93
CA GLY A 212 -11.40 0.43 -3.72
C GLY A 212 -10.48 -0.59 -3.08
N ILE A 213 -9.55 -1.08 -3.88
CA ILE A 213 -8.51 -2.01 -3.46
C ILE A 213 -7.27 -1.21 -3.13
N TYR A 214 -7.00 -1.03 -1.83
CA TYR A 214 -5.89 -0.22 -1.32
C TYR A 214 -4.63 -1.03 -1.01
N GLY A 215 -4.78 -2.32 -0.78
CA GLY A 215 -3.66 -3.22 -0.54
C GLY A 215 -3.76 -4.48 -1.38
N LEU A 216 -2.63 -4.85 -1.98
CA LEU A 216 -2.43 -6.07 -2.76
C LEU A 216 -1.17 -6.78 -2.30
N ALA A 217 -1.21 -8.12 -2.21
CA ALA A 217 -0.03 -8.93 -1.93
C ALA A 217 -0.20 -10.34 -2.49
N PHE A 218 0.71 -10.78 -3.35
CA PHE A 218 0.80 -12.20 -3.72
C PHE A 218 1.24 -13.03 -2.51
N SER A 219 0.69 -14.25 -2.40
CA SER A 219 1.20 -15.21 -1.42
C SER A 219 2.66 -15.58 -1.73
N PRO A 220 3.47 -15.97 -0.72
CA PRO A 220 4.88 -16.33 -0.94
C PRO A 220 5.11 -17.45 -1.95
N ASP A 221 4.15 -18.35 -2.12
CA ASP A 221 4.17 -19.42 -3.14
C ASP A 221 3.68 -18.96 -4.52
N GLY A 222 3.19 -17.70 -4.65
CA GLY A 222 2.65 -17.15 -5.89
C GLY A 222 1.28 -17.68 -6.30
N ALA A 223 0.69 -18.58 -5.54
CA ALA A 223 -0.56 -19.26 -5.94
C ALA A 223 -1.80 -18.37 -5.78
N SER A 224 -1.77 -17.42 -4.86
CA SER A 224 -2.92 -16.55 -4.60
C SER A 224 -2.56 -15.07 -4.52
N LEU A 225 -3.54 -14.22 -4.74
CA LEU A 225 -3.47 -12.78 -4.53
C LEU A 225 -4.44 -12.37 -3.44
N LEU A 226 -3.92 -11.70 -2.41
CA LEU A 226 -4.67 -11.12 -1.32
C LEU A 226 -4.93 -9.65 -1.61
N CYS A 227 -6.16 -9.20 -1.44
CA CYS A 227 -6.54 -7.79 -1.55
C CYS A 227 -7.31 -7.32 -0.33
N CYS A 228 -7.13 -6.06 0.05
CA CYS A 228 -7.92 -5.40 1.09
C CYS A 228 -8.34 -4.00 0.67
N GLY A 229 -9.34 -3.51 1.38
CA GLY A 229 -9.89 -2.19 1.11
C GLY A 229 -11.06 -1.85 2.00
N MET A 230 -12.00 -1.09 1.45
CA MET A 230 -13.25 -0.77 2.11
C MET A 230 -14.35 -1.64 1.48
N GLY A 231 -14.92 -2.54 2.28
CA GLY A 231 -16.00 -3.41 1.86
C GLY A 231 -17.37 -2.71 1.81
N PRO A 232 -18.45 -3.49 1.76
CA PRO A 232 -19.80 -2.96 1.60
C PRO A 232 -20.13 -1.85 2.60
N MET A 233 -20.73 -0.78 2.12
CA MET A 233 -21.06 0.42 2.89
C MET A 233 -22.57 0.68 2.85
N THR A 234 -23.11 1.14 4.00
CA THR A 234 -24.47 1.67 4.07
C THR A 234 -24.53 3.16 3.80
N ASP A 235 -23.45 3.87 4.12
CA ASP A 235 -23.29 5.31 3.87
C ASP A 235 -21.87 5.59 3.35
N PRO A 236 -21.70 5.76 2.03
CA PRO A 236 -20.41 6.06 1.42
C PRO A 236 -19.81 7.38 1.87
N MET A 237 -20.64 8.37 2.18
CA MET A 237 -20.19 9.69 2.59
C MET A 237 -19.53 9.66 3.98
N ALA A 238 -19.95 8.75 4.84
CA ALA A 238 -19.33 8.56 6.15
C ALA A 238 -18.04 7.72 6.09
N GLY A 239 -17.76 7.04 4.98
CA GLY A 239 -16.60 6.16 4.84
C GLY A 239 -16.63 4.96 5.81
N ASN A 240 -17.83 4.52 6.19
CA ASN A 240 -18.07 3.49 7.20
C ASN A 240 -18.30 2.12 6.56
N GLY A 241 -17.36 1.69 5.74
CA GLY A 241 -17.41 0.36 5.14
C GLY A 241 -17.10 -0.76 6.11
N LYS A 242 -17.39 -1.98 5.68
CA LYS A 242 -16.97 -3.20 6.36
C LYS A 242 -15.48 -3.42 6.15
N MET A 243 -14.75 -3.79 7.18
CA MET A 243 -13.37 -4.31 7.02
C MET A 243 -13.39 -5.48 6.06
N THR A 244 -12.60 -5.43 5.00
CA THR A 244 -12.65 -6.47 3.97
C THR A 244 -11.26 -6.83 3.49
N TRP A 245 -10.98 -8.12 3.47
CA TRP A 245 -9.97 -8.75 2.64
C TRP A 245 -10.61 -9.89 1.86
N GLN A 246 -10.02 -10.16 0.67
CA GLN A 246 -10.38 -11.31 -0.16
C GLN A 246 -9.09 -11.93 -0.71
N ARG A 247 -9.07 -13.26 -0.82
CA ARG A 247 -7.99 -14.03 -1.42
C ARG A 247 -8.49 -14.71 -2.69
N TRP A 248 -7.72 -14.59 -3.74
CA TRP A 248 -8.08 -15.01 -5.10
C TRP A 248 -7.05 -15.98 -5.67
N ASP A 249 -7.52 -17.05 -6.31
CA ASP A 249 -6.78 -17.77 -7.35
C ASP A 249 -6.73 -16.82 -8.55
N TRP A 250 -5.64 -16.08 -8.66
CA TRP A 250 -5.56 -14.98 -9.62
C TRP A 250 -5.49 -15.48 -11.06
N GLN A 251 -4.96 -16.71 -11.31
CA GLN A 251 -4.90 -17.29 -12.63
C GLN A 251 -6.28 -17.65 -13.18
N LYS A 252 -7.18 -18.06 -12.29
CA LYS A 252 -8.58 -18.38 -12.64
C LYS A 252 -9.54 -17.19 -12.46
N GLY A 253 -9.09 -16.12 -11.80
CA GLY A 253 -9.97 -15.02 -11.40
C GLY A 253 -11.07 -15.48 -10.42
N ALA A 254 -10.81 -16.51 -9.62
CA ALA A 254 -11.76 -17.14 -8.72
C ALA A 254 -11.45 -16.80 -7.26
N ARG A 255 -12.45 -16.34 -6.51
CA ARG A 255 -12.29 -16.07 -5.08
C ARG A 255 -12.17 -17.39 -4.31
N ILE A 256 -11.07 -17.53 -3.56
CA ILE A 256 -10.82 -18.66 -2.67
C ILE A 256 -11.61 -18.48 -1.38
N ASP A 257 -11.42 -17.35 -0.72
CA ASP A 257 -12.07 -16.99 0.54
C ASP A 257 -12.07 -15.48 0.78
N GLN A 258 -12.69 -15.07 1.88
CA GLN A 258 -12.74 -13.70 2.35
C GLN A 258 -12.91 -13.64 3.87
N ILE A 259 -12.72 -12.47 4.44
CA ILE A 259 -12.95 -12.25 5.86
C ILE A 259 -14.36 -12.71 6.28
N LYS A 260 -14.43 -13.50 7.34
CA LYS A 260 -15.70 -13.98 7.93
C LYS A 260 -16.24 -12.99 8.96
N ASP A 261 -15.35 -12.42 9.76
CA ASP A 261 -15.67 -11.61 10.96
C ASP A 261 -15.34 -10.12 10.79
N GLY A 262 -15.45 -9.59 9.56
CA GLY A 262 -15.22 -8.17 9.29
C GLY A 262 -16.29 -7.30 9.95
N GLN A 263 -15.85 -6.30 10.72
CA GLN A 263 -16.74 -5.40 11.45
C GLN A 263 -17.29 -4.29 10.53
N HIS A 264 -18.59 -4.02 10.61
CA HIS A 264 -19.21 -2.89 9.93
C HIS A 264 -18.85 -1.56 10.59
N GLY A 265 -18.81 -0.49 9.81
CA GLY A 265 -18.49 0.85 10.30
C GLY A 265 -17.01 1.04 10.67
N SER A 266 -16.17 0.07 10.44
CA SER A 266 -14.79 0.05 10.92
C SER A 266 -13.83 0.83 10.03
N GLY A 267 -14.22 1.11 8.79
CA GLY A 267 -13.48 1.97 7.89
C GLY A 267 -12.59 1.23 6.90
N LEU A 268 -11.59 1.94 6.40
CA LEU A 268 -10.74 1.54 5.29
C LEU A 268 -9.55 0.70 5.76
N MET A 269 -9.36 -0.48 5.18
CA MET A 269 -8.14 -1.27 5.31
C MET A 269 -7.16 -0.91 4.19
N GLU A 270 -6.01 -0.38 4.56
CA GLU A 270 -5.05 0.20 3.62
C GLU A 270 -3.85 -0.69 3.33
N SER A 271 -3.62 -1.71 4.14
CA SER A 271 -2.44 -2.56 4.02
C SER A 271 -2.75 -4.03 4.28
N VAL A 272 -2.19 -4.89 3.45
CA VAL A 272 -2.04 -6.33 3.69
C VAL A 272 -0.58 -6.71 3.52
N ALA A 273 -0.12 -7.69 4.31
CA ALA A 273 1.20 -8.28 4.16
C ALA A 273 1.18 -9.75 4.60
N TRP A 274 1.81 -10.60 3.82
CA TRP A 274 2.02 -11.99 4.18
C TRP A 274 3.18 -12.10 5.18
N HIS A 275 3.01 -12.97 6.15
CA HIS A 275 4.14 -13.48 6.93
C HIS A 275 5.06 -14.28 5.98
N PRO A 276 6.39 -14.15 6.07
CA PRO A 276 7.30 -14.79 5.12
C PRO A 276 7.13 -16.31 4.99
N ALA A 277 6.73 -16.98 6.06
CA ALA A 277 6.43 -18.42 6.05
C ALA A 277 5.14 -18.79 5.27
N GLY A 278 4.36 -17.83 4.80
CA GLY A 278 3.10 -18.08 4.08
C GLY A 278 1.95 -18.61 4.94
N THR A 279 2.14 -18.80 6.23
CA THR A 279 1.15 -19.40 7.14
C THR A 279 0.10 -18.43 7.66
N HIS A 280 0.43 -17.16 7.65
CA HIS A 280 -0.43 -16.07 8.15
C HIS A 280 -0.27 -14.82 7.29
N PHE A 281 -1.21 -13.89 7.44
CA PHE A 281 -1.10 -12.56 6.87
C PHE A 281 -1.71 -11.53 7.84
N VAL A 282 -1.27 -10.28 7.71
CA VAL A 282 -1.84 -9.15 8.45
C VAL A 282 -2.70 -8.31 7.49
N MET A 283 -3.85 -7.84 7.99
CA MET A 283 -4.59 -6.72 7.41
C MET A 283 -4.64 -5.58 8.42
N ALA A 284 -4.41 -4.35 7.95
CA ALA A 284 -4.38 -3.17 8.80
C ALA A 284 -4.90 -1.92 8.08
N GLY A 285 -5.45 -0.98 8.85
CA GLY A 285 -5.98 0.24 8.26
C GLY A 285 -6.55 1.23 9.28
N ARG A 286 -7.55 1.98 8.84
CA ARG A 286 -8.25 2.96 9.66
C ARG A 286 -9.37 2.31 10.45
N GLN A 287 -9.50 2.69 11.71
CA GLN A 287 -10.66 2.36 12.51
C GLN A 287 -11.55 3.59 12.68
N ALA A 288 -12.79 3.52 12.21
CA ALA A 288 -13.81 4.54 12.47
C ALA A 288 -14.69 4.11 13.64
N GLN A 289 -15.23 2.89 13.58
CA GLN A 289 -15.97 2.18 14.62
C GLN A 289 -15.43 0.76 14.66
N GLY A 290 -15.67 0.03 15.71
CA GLY A 290 -15.16 -1.33 15.86
C GLY A 290 -14.08 -1.45 16.92
N THR A 291 -13.52 -2.65 17.09
CA THR A 291 -12.69 -3.00 18.24
C THR A 291 -11.21 -3.21 17.89
N TRP A 292 -10.85 -3.26 16.63
CA TRP A 292 -9.47 -3.44 16.16
C TRP A 292 -9.28 -2.78 14.79
N ASN A 293 -8.03 -2.51 14.43
CA ASN A 293 -7.66 -1.98 13.11
C ASN A 293 -6.38 -2.61 12.53
N ALA A 294 -5.82 -3.60 13.19
CA ALA A 294 -4.84 -4.51 12.64
C ALA A 294 -5.12 -5.92 13.18
N ALA A 295 -5.05 -6.92 12.31
CA ALA A 295 -5.29 -8.29 12.71
C ALA A 295 -4.48 -9.28 11.87
N LEU A 296 -4.06 -10.38 12.52
CA LEU A 296 -3.47 -11.56 11.91
C LEU A 296 -4.56 -12.56 11.58
N PHE A 297 -4.45 -13.14 10.40
CA PHE A 297 -5.33 -14.19 9.89
C PHE A 297 -4.51 -15.42 9.53
N SER A 298 -5.08 -16.59 9.75
CA SER A 298 -4.55 -17.87 9.30
C SER A 298 -4.71 -18.00 7.79
N ALA A 299 -3.63 -18.39 7.10
CA ALA A 299 -3.69 -18.66 5.66
C ALA A 299 -4.45 -19.96 5.34
N ALA A 300 -4.55 -20.89 6.29
CA ALA A 300 -5.18 -22.18 6.06
C ALA A 300 -6.71 -22.07 5.89
N ASP A 301 -7.35 -21.22 6.70
CA ASP A 301 -8.81 -21.15 6.79
C ASP A 301 -9.40 -19.73 6.86
N GLY A 302 -8.53 -18.69 6.81
CA GLY A 302 -8.91 -17.28 6.93
C GLY A 302 -9.39 -16.87 8.31
N ALA A 303 -9.19 -17.70 9.35
CA ALA A 303 -9.61 -17.39 10.70
C ALA A 303 -8.80 -16.25 11.30
N LEU A 304 -9.46 -15.37 12.06
CA LEU A 304 -8.81 -14.32 12.85
C LEU A 304 -8.03 -14.98 14.01
N VAL A 305 -6.72 -14.78 14.03
CA VAL A 305 -5.81 -15.36 15.03
C VAL A 305 -5.55 -14.40 16.18
N HIS A 306 -5.26 -13.15 15.85
CA HIS A 306 -4.99 -12.10 16.84
C HIS A 306 -5.32 -10.73 16.25
N SER A 307 -5.83 -9.83 17.08
CA SER A 307 -6.13 -8.46 16.67
C SER A 307 -5.63 -7.44 17.68
N VAL A 308 -5.31 -6.26 17.18
CA VAL A 308 -4.89 -5.11 18.00
C VAL A 308 -5.63 -3.85 17.57
N ASP A 309 -5.95 -3.03 18.56
CA ASP A 309 -6.42 -1.67 18.36
C ASP A 309 -5.25 -0.72 18.59
N THR A 310 -4.68 -0.21 17.51
CA THR A 310 -3.53 0.69 17.59
C THR A 310 -3.91 2.11 17.97
N LYS A 311 -5.21 2.45 17.97
CA LYS A 311 -5.74 3.81 18.12
C LYS A 311 -5.22 4.79 17.06
N LYS A 312 -4.73 4.28 15.93
CA LYS A 312 -4.11 5.07 14.86
C LYS A 312 -4.69 4.67 13.49
N ARG A 313 -4.61 5.54 12.51
CA ARG A 313 -4.75 5.14 11.11
C ARG A 313 -3.45 4.45 10.70
N ILE A 314 -3.55 3.24 10.19
CA ILE A 314 -2.43 2.48 9.66
C ILE A 314 -2.49 2.59 8.14
N THR A 315 -1.39 3.04 7.55
CA THR A 315 -1.23 3.11 6.10
C THR A 315 -0.42 1.95 5.54
N HIS A 316 0.55 1.45 6.33
CA HIS A 316 1.41 0.34 5.95
C HIS A 316 1.73 -0.57 7.13
N ALA A 317 1.78 -1.86 6.85
CA ALA A 317 2.26 -2.91 7.75
C ALA A 317 3.21 -3.83 6.97
N ARG A 318 4.36 -4.18 7.53
CA ARG A 318 5.37 -5.03 6.90
C ARG A 318 6.01 -5.94 7.94
N PHE A 319 6.17 -7.21 7.60
CA PHE A 319 7.00 -8.14 8.38
C PHE A 319 8.47 -7.97 7.99
N THR A 320 9.37 -8.20 8.95
CA THR A 320 10.80 -8.45 8.67
C THR A 320 10.96 -9.77 7.91
N ALA A 321 12.10 -9.95 7.25
CA ALA A 321 12.35 -11.14 6.43
C ALA A 321 12.30 -12.46 7.22
N ASP A 322 12.65 -12.41 8.51
CA ASP A 322 12.59 -13.55 9.44
C ASP A 322 11.17 -13.80 10.00
N GLY A 323 10.22 -12.88 9.76
CA GLY A 323 8.85 -12.95 10.26
C GLY A 323 8.68 -12.64 11.75
N ASN A 324 9.75 -12.39 12.50
CA ASN A 324 9.69 -12.22 13.96
C ASN A 324 9.22 -10.83 14.38
N THR A 325 9.20 -9.87 13.45
CA THR A 325 8.82 -8.48 13.73
C THR A 325 7.81 -8.00 12.69
N LEU A 326 6.79 -7.32 13.15
CA LEU A 326 5.85 -6.54 12.32
C LEU A 326 6.05 -5.06 12.62
N ILE A 327 6.33 -4.27 11.58
CA ILE A 327 6.44 -2.81 11.68
C ILE A 327 5.22 -2.18 11.03
N ILE A 328 4.59 -1.26 11.74
CA ILE A 328 3.38 -0.56 11.32
C ILE A 328 3.67 0.94 11.26
N ALA A 329 3.36 1.56 10.12
CA ALA A 329 3.43 3.00 9.94
C ALA A 329 2.04 3.60 9.73
N GLY A 330 1.85 4.84 10.18
CA GLY A 330 0.56 5.50 10.05
C GLY A 330 0.51 6.89 10.69
N ALA A 331 -0.66 7.26 11.18
CA ALA A 331 -0.90 8.59 11.73
C ALA A 331 -1.96 8.62 12.83
N ASN A 332 -1.97 9.68 13.60
CA ASN A 332 -3.06 10.03 14.52
C ASN A 332 -4.23 10.66 13.71
N GLY A 333 -4.98 9.82 12.96
CA GLY A 333 -6.06 10.28 12.09
C GLY A 333 -5.56 10.74 10.71
N GLN A 334 -6.33 11.63 10.07
CA GLN A 334 -6.02 12.17 8.75
C GLN A 334 -4.89 13.21 8.85
N ALA A 335 -3.88 13.09 7.98
CA ALA A 335 -2.84 14.11 7.88
C ALA A 335 -3.44 15.44 7.42
N GLN A 336 -3.28 16.49 8.24
CA GLN A 336 -3.77 17.83 7.92
C GLN A 336 -2.71 18.87 8.27
N ARG A 337 -2.52 19.85 7.39
CA ARG A 337 -1.69 21.01 7.66
C ARG A 337 -2.45 22.01 8.55
N LYS A 338 -1.86 22.46 9.65
CA LYS A 338 -2.45 23.46 10.54
C LYS A 338 -1.56 24.69 10.61
N LEU A 339 -2.13 25.87 10.33
CA LEU A 339 -1.43 27.17 10.39
C LEU A 339 -0.06 27.18 9.68
N GLY A 340 0.02 26.50 8.54
CA GLY A 340 1.27 26.38 7.78
C GLY A 340 2.22 25.28 8.24
N PHE A 341 1.96 24.61 9.36
CA PHE A 341 2.81 23.56 9.94
C PHE A 341 2.14 22.20 9.87
N TRP A 342 2.95 21.16 9.72
CA TRP A 342 2.52 19.78 9.90
C TRP A 342 2.61 19.43 11.38
N PRO A 343 1.51 19.02 12.03
CA PRO A 343 1.60 18.53 13.40
C PRO A 343 2.32 17.17 13.44
N ALA A 344 2.91 16.83 14.59
CA ALA A 344 3.56 15.53 14.83
C ALA A 344 2.52 14.41 14.94
N TRP A 345 1.88 14.06 13.84
CA TRP A 345 0.78 13.08 13.74
C TRP A 345 1.22 11.71 13.30
N GLY A 346 2.42 11.59 12.76
CA GLY A 346 2.92 10.31 12.30
C GLY A 346 3.26 9.36 13.43
N LYS A 347 3.14 8.07 13.14
CA LYS A 347 3.43 6.98 14.07
C LYS A 347 4.17 5.86 13.36
N LEU A 348 5.14 5.29 14.07
CA LEU A 348 5.79 4.04 13.75
C LEU A 348 5.71 3.15 14.98
N GLN A 349 5.15 1.95 14.83
CA GLN A 349 5.03 0.99 15.91
C GLN A 349 5.73 -0.32 15.52
N VAL A 350 6.44 -0.91 16.47
CA VAL A 350 7.13 -2.19 16.30
C VAL A 350 6.47 -3.23 17.18
N TYR A 351 6.14 -4.36 16.59
CA TYR A 351 5.53 -5.51 17.26
C TYR A 351 6.41 -6.74 17.11
N ARG A 352 6.65 -7.44 18.20
CA ARG A 352 7.18 -8.79 18.18
C ARG A 352 6.06 -9.75 17.79
N VAL A 353 6.37 -10.67 16.90
CA VAL A 353 5.49 -11.76 16.48
C VAL A 353 5.86 -13.00 17.28
N GLU A 354 4.95 -13.47 18.11
CA GLU A 354 5.13 -14.63 18.98
C GLU A 354 4.33 -15.82 18.44
N ALA A 355 4.89 -17.02 18.49
CA ALA A 355 4.25 -18.24 18.03
C ALA A 355 2.92 -18.57 18.76
#